data_68d6601ee5e975e3fad5a26e366632f6
#
_entry.id   68d6601ee5e975e3fad5a26e366632f6
#
_cell.length_a   1.000
_cell.length_b   1.000
_cell.length_c   1.000
_cell.angle_alpha   90.00
_cell.angle_beta   90.00
_cell.angle_gamma   90.00
#
_symmetry.space_group_name_H-M   'P 1'
#
loop_
_entity.id
_entity.type
_entity.pdbx_description
1 polymer ?
#
loop_
_entity_poly.entity_id
_entity_poly.type
_entity_poly.pdbx_seq_one_letter_code
_entity_poly.pdbx_strand_id
1 'polypeptide(L)'
;AAEVSKVNNANLVLEALGQGARKYSDIATYTKLPASSLASVLNQLGSLDLISKDYPINAPDNLKKAQYVFRDNMVHFYYKYIYRNISHMGFMNPEKFYDLFIGPDLDTKHIPKQFEAICREFLIRSNKLNRISPPFFKIGRYYYDIPKLKKNGEFDVVTEDQTGFTFYEVKCRNQPMTPAQ
;
A
#
# COMPACT_ATOMS: atom_id res chain seq x y z
N ALA A 1 -4.86 -26.81 17.80
CA ALA A 1 -5.10 -25.49 18.43
C ALA A 1 -4.06 -24.44 18.02
N ALA A 2 -2.74 -24.73 18.12
CA ALA A 2 -1.68 -23.76 17.80
C ALA A 2 -1.64 -23.32 16.31
N GLU A 3 -1.88 -24.23 15.37
CA GLU A 3 -1.92 -23.92 13.92
C GLU A 3 -3.14 -23.07 13.56
N VAL A 4 -4.31 -23.38 14.11
CA VAL A 4 -5.53 -22.58 13.89
C VAL A 4 -5.34 -21.16 14.42
N SER A 5 -4.71 -21.00 15.58
CA SER A 5 -4.38 -19.68 16.12
C SER A 5 -3.41 -18.89 15.22
N LYS A 6 -2.41 -19.53 14.61
CA LYS A 6 -1.48 -18.89 13.69
C LYS A 6 -2.17 -18.41 12.42
N VAL A 7 -3.05 -19.23 11.84
CA VAL A 7 -3.84 -18.85 10.64
C VAL A 7 -4.77 -17.69 10.95
N ASN A 8 -5.46 -17.72 12.11
CA ASN A 8 -6.34 -16.64 12.53
C ASN A 8 -5.57 -15.31 12.71
N ASN A 9 -4.39 -15.35 13.31
CA ASN A 9 -3.56 -14.16 13.49
C ASN A 9 -3.07 -13.60 12.16
N ALA A 10 -2.71 -14.46 11.19
CA ALA A 10 -2.32 -14.04 9.84
C ALA A 10 -3.49 -13.35 9.12
N ASN A 11 -4.68 -13.94 9.14
CA ASN A 11 -5.88 -13.36 8.57
C ASN A 11 -6.23 -12.00 9.20
N LEU A 12 -6.08 -11.88 10.52
CA LEU A 12 -6.36 -10.64 11.25
C LEU A 12 -5.38 -9.52 10.85
N VAL A 13 -4.11 -9.84 10.64
CA VAL A 13 -3.10 -8.87 10.16
C VAL A 13 -3.38 -8.47 8.70
N LEU A 14 -3.70 -9.42 7.82
CA LEU A 14 -4.03 -9.14 6.43
C LEU A 14 -5.33 -8.32 6.33
N GLU A 15 -6.31 -8.60 7.19
CA GLU A 15 -7.52 -7.79 7.29
C GLU A 15 -7.21 -6.35 7.71
N ALA A 16 -6.39 -6.16 8.75
CA ALA A 16 -5.96 -4.84 9.18
C ALA A 16 -5.31 -4.03 8.05
N LEU A 17 -4.41 -4.68 7.29
CA LEU A 17 -3.78 -4.09 6.10
C LEU A 17 -4.81 -3.75 5.00
N GLY A 18 -5.76 -4.63 4.75
CA GLY A 18 -6.86 -4.40 3.80
C GLY A 18 -7.72 -3.20 4.18
N GLN A 19 -7.89 -2.96 5.48
CA GLN A 19 -8.61 -1.79 6.02
C GLN A 19 -7.75 -0.53 6.13
N GLY A 20 -6.50 -0.56 5.64
CA GLY A 20 -5.62 0.60 5.53
C GLY A 20 -4.66 0.82 6.70
N ALA A 21 -4.60 -0.07 7.68
CA ALA A 21 -3.59 -0.04 8.74
C ALA A 21 -2.23 -0.42 8.17
N ARG A 22 -1.35 0.56 7.93
CA ARG A 22 -0.06 0.32 7.26
C ARG A 22 1.15 0.39 8.19
N LYS A 23 1.08 1.17 9.27
CA LYS A 23 2.16 1.26 10.24
C LYS A 23 2.04 0.13 11.27
N TYR A 24 3.16 -0.27 11.85
CA TYR A 24 3.16 -1.27 12.91
C TYR A 24 2.19 -0.92 14.04
N SER A 25 2.17 0.35 14.48
CA SER A 25 1.26 0.84 15.52
C SER A 25 -0.22 0.65 15.17
N ASP A 26 -0.57 0.95 13.92
CA ASP A 26 -1.95 0.90 13.45
C ASP A 26 -2.43 -0.56 13.37
N ILE A 27 -1.56 -1.45 12.88
CA ILE A 27 -1.81 -2.89 12.82
C ILE A 27 -1.95 -3.45 14.25
N ALA A 28 -1.06 -3.06 15.17
CA ALA A 28 -1.13 -3.48 16.57
C ALA A 28 -2.44 -3.03 17.24
N THR A 29 -2.85 -1.79 16.99
CA THR A 29 -4.10 -1.23 17.50
C THR A 29 -5.33 -1.97 16.95
N TYR A 30 -5.31 -2.29 15.65
CA TYR A 30 -6.40 -3.02 15.00
C TYR A 30 -6.51 -4.46 15.50
N THR A 31 -5.38 -5.18 15.49
CA THR A 31 -5.34 -6.62 15.77
C THR A 31 -5.39 -6.94 17.26
N LYS A 32 -4.94 -6.02 18.12
CA LYS A 32 -4.75 -6.21 19.56
C LYS A 32 -3.87 -7.43 19.91
N LEU A 33 -3.04 -7.87 18.97
CA LEU A 33 -2.09 -8.96 19.19
C LEU A 33 -0.95 -8.51 20.10
N PRO A 34 -0.42 -9.41 20.95
CA PRO A 34 0.84 -9.16 21.66
C PRO A 34 1.96 -8.85 20.68
N ALA A 35 2.88 -7.95 21.08
CA ALA A 35 3.96 -7.47 20.19
C ALA A 35 4.80 -8.59 19.57
N SER A 36 5.13 -9.63 20.36
CA SER A 36 5.88 -10.80 19.88
C SER A 36 5.11 -11.61 18.84
N SER A 37 3.82 -11.80 19.04
CA SER A 37 2.94 -12.50 18.09
C SER A 37 2.79 -11.71 16.81
N LEU A 38 2.55 -10.40 16.90
CA LEU A 38 2.44 -9.53 15.71
C LEU A 38 3.74 -9.52 14.91
N ALA A 39 4.89 -9.36 15.56
CA ALA A 39 6.18 -9.39 14.89
C ALA A 39 6.43 -10.73 14.18
N SER A 40 6.10 -11.85 14.82
CA SER A 40 6.22 -13.19 14.23
C SER A 40 5.34 -13.33 12.99
N VAL A 41 4.08 -12.91 13.06
CA VAL A 41 3.14 -12.97 11.93
C VAL A 41 3.59 -12.10 10.78
N LEU A 42 4.01 -10.85 11.04
CA LEU A 42 4.50 -9.95 10.00
C LEU A 42 5.75 -10.50 9.30
N ASN A 43 6.67 -11.11 10.04
CA ASN A 43 7.85 -11.76 9.47
C ASN A 43 7.46 -12.98 8.61
N GLN A 44 6.52 -13.80 9.08
CA GLN A 44 6.03 -14.95 8.33
C GLN A 44 5.33 -14.52 7.02
N LEU A 45 4.44 -13.53 7.07
CA LEU A 45 3.78 -13.00 5.87
C LEU A 45 4.77 -12.37 4.89
N GLY A 46 5.83 -11.74 5.41
CA GLY A 46 6.94 -11.24 4.59
C GLY A 46 7.73 -12.35 3.92
N SER A 47 8.04 -13.44 4.64
CA SER A 47 8.77 -14.59 4.09
C SER A 47 7.97 -15.36 3.02
N LEU A 48 6.64 -15.28 3.08
CA LEU A 48 5.72 -15.82 2.08
C LEU A 48 5.48 -14.86 0.90
N ASP A 49 6.16 -13.73 0.87
CA ASP A 49 6.03 -12.68 -0.15
C ASP A 49 4.60 -12.12 -0.31
N LEU A 50 3.76 -12.26 0.71
CA LEU A 50 2.39 -11.70 0.72
C LEU A 50 2.38 -10.21 1.03
N ILE A 51 3.33 -9.77 1.87
CA ILE A 51 3.52 -8.37 2.25
C ILE A 51 5.00 -8.00 2.18
N SER A 52 5.28 -6.70 2.10
CA SER A 52 6.64 -6.17 2.25
C SER A 52 6.64 -4.91 3.11
N LYS A 53 7.83 -4.53 3.61
CA LYS A 53 8.05 -3.21 4.21
C LYS A 53 8.46 -2.24 3.12
N ASP A 54 7.76 -1.13 3.04
CA ASP A 54 8.05 -0.02 2.16
C ASP A 54 8.57 1.16 2.99
N TYR A 55 9.79 1.62 2.68
CA TYR A 55 10.46 2.72 3.35
C TYR A 55 10.49 3.95 2.44
N PRO A 56 10.41 5.18 3.00
CA PRO A 56 10.68 6.36 2.20
C PRO A 56 12.11 6.35 1.65
N ILE A 57 12.30 6.73 0.39
CA ILE A 57 13.64 6.71 -0.25
C ILE A 57 14.63 7.68 0.40
N ASN A 58 14.12 8.75 1.01
CA ASN A 58 14.91 9.73 1.75
C ASN A 58 15.14 9.37 3.23
N ALA A 59 14.58 8.26 3.71
CA ALA A 59 14.75 7.77 5.07
C ALA A 59 14.66 6.23 5.13
N PRO A 60 15.56 5.50 4.41
CA PRO A 60 15.47 4.05 4.25
C PRO A 60 15.65 3.26 5.56
N ASP A 61 16.33 3.85 6.55
CA ASP A 61 16.58 3.20 7.84
C ASP A 61 15.58 3.61 8.92
N ASN A 62 14.61 4.46 8.60
CA ASN A 62 13.64 4.96 9.57
C ASN A 62 12.48 4.00 9.75
N LEU A 63 12.58 3.08 10.71
CA LEU A 63 11.56 2.09 11.04
C LEU A 63 10.19 2.71 11.39
N LYS A 64 10.18 3.93 11.97
CA LYS A 64 8.92 4.63 12.31
C LYS A 64 8.15 5.12 11.09
N LYS A 65 8.82 5.25 9.94
CA LYS A 65 8.22 5.67 8.67
C LYS A 65 7.95 4.49 7.73
N ALA A 66 8.39 3.27 8.12
CA ALA A 66 8.10 2.06 7.37
C ALA A 66 6.58 1.79 7.35
N GLN A 67 6.11 1.35 6.21
CA GLN A 67 4.74 0.89 6.01
C GLN A 67 4.76 -0.56 5.52
N TYR A 68 3.78 -1.33 5.94
CA TYR A 68 3.52 -2.66 5.39
C TYR A 68 2.57 -2.55 4.22
N VAL A 69 2.90 -3.18 3.12
CA VAL A 69 2.10 -3.16 1.89
C VAL A 69 1.92 -4.56 1.34
N PHE A 70 0.78 -4.81 0.71
CA PHE A 70 0.56 -6.06 -0.02
C PHE A 70 1.50 -6.15 -1.24
N ARG A 71 1.99 -7.34 -1.51
CA ARG A 71 2.76 -7.67 -2.71
C ARG A 71 1.86 -8.14 -3.86
N ASP A 72 0.72 -8.71 -3.53
CA ASP A 72 -0.26 -9.23 -4.47
C ASP A 72 -1.56 -8.40 -4.41
N ASN A 73 -1.97 -7.88 -5.57
CA ASN A 73 -3.15 -7.02 -5.68
C ASN A 73 -4.46 -7.79 -5.50
N MET A 74 -4.50 -9.09 -5.85
CA MET A 74 -5.68 -9.93 -5.64
C MET A 74 -5.87 -10.23 -4.16
N VAL A 75 -4.78 -10.51 -3.44
CA VAL A 75 -4.80 -10.67 -1.98
C VAL A 75 -5.25 -9.38 -1.31
N HIS A 76 -4.74 -8.22 -1.75
CA HIS A 76 -5.18 -6.91 -1.26
C HIS A 76 -6.68 -6.70 -1.49
N PHE A 77 -7.18 -6.93 -2.72
CA PHE A 77 -8.60 -6.81 -3.06
C PHE A 77 -9.47 -7.72 -2.19
N TYR A 78 -9.05 -8.98 -2.03
CA TYR A 78 -9.76 -9.96 -1.23
C TYR A 78 -9.92 -9.51 0.23
N TYR A 79 -8.84 -9.12 0.92
CA TYR A 79 -8.91 -8.69 2.31
C TYR A 79 -9.58 -7.33 2.50
N LYS A 80 -9.54 -6.49 1.48
CA LYS A 80 -10.22 -5.18 1.52
C LYS A 80 -11.74 -5.31 1.40
N TYR A 81 -12.23 -6.15 0.49
CA TYR A 81 -13.65 -6.17 0.12
C TYR A 81 -14.38 -7.46 0.45
N ILE A 82 -13.71 -8.59 0.29
CA ILE A 82 -14.38 -9.90 0.34
C ILE A 82 -14.33 -10.50 1.74
N TYR A 83 -13.16 -10.55 2.35
CA TYR A 83 -12.92 -11.31 3.58
C TYR A 83 -13.93 -11.00 4.69
N ARG A 84 -14.16 -9.73 5.00
CA ARG A 84 -15.12 -9.30 6.04
C ARG A 84 -16.57 -9.55 5.68
N ASN A 85 -16.88 -9.59 4.39
CA ASN A 85 -18.22 -9.65 3.86
C ASN A 85 -18.55 -11.04 3.29
N ILE A 86 -17.68 -12.03 3.47
CA ILE A 86 -17.80 -13.35 2.85
C ILE A 86 -19.12 -14.05 3.21
N SER A 87 -19.62 -13.86 4.43
CA SER A 87 -20.90 -14.41 4.87
C SER A 87 -22.08 -13.84 4.08
N HIS A 88 -22.00 -12.60 3.62
CA HIS A 88 -23.06 -11.95 2.82
C HIS A 88 -23.15 -12.50 1.40
N MET A 89 -22.05 -13.03 0.85
CA MET A 89 -22.03 -13.62 -0.49
C MET A 89 -22.96 -14.82 -0.62
N GLY A 90 -23.22 -15.54 0.47
CA GLY A 90 -24.16 -16.67 0.48
C GLY A 90 -25.63 -16.27 0.39
N PHE A 91 -25.97 -15.00 0.62
CA PHE A 91 -27.34 -14.51 0.72
C PHE A 91 -27.69 -13.44 -0.33
N MET A 92 -26.70 -12.97 -1.09
CA MET A 92 -26.86 -11.89 -2.06
C MET A 92 -26.46 -12.32 -3.45
N ASN A 93 -27.11 -11.73 -4.47
CA ASN A 93 -26.58 -11.85 -5.81
C ASN A 93 -25.29 -11.03 -5.97
N PRO A 94 -24.40 -11.39 -6.92
CA PRO A 94 -23.10 -10.72 -7.10
C PRO A 94 -23.20 -9.21 -7.37
N GLU A 95 -24.19 -8.77 -8.14
CA GLU A 95 -24.39 -7.35 -8.48
C GLU A 95 -24.69 -6.54 -7.22
N LYS A 96 -25.62 -7.03 -6.39
CA LYS A 96 -25.98 -6.36 -5.14
C LYS A 96 -24.80 -6.35 -4.14
N PHE A 97 -24.03 -7.43 -4.10
CA PHE A 97 -22.82 -7.50 -3.29
C PHE A 97 -21.79 -6.45 -3.75
N TYR A 98 -21.58 -6.35 -5.06
CA TYR A 98 -20.69 -5.35 -5.66
C TYR A 98 -21.14 -3.93 -5.31
N ASP A 99 -22.42 -3.59 -5.53
CA ASP A 99 -22.96 -2.25 -5.27
C ASP A 99 -22.82 -1.80 -3.82
N LEU A 100 -22.92 -2.74 -2.87
CA LEU A 100 -22.89 -2.42 -1.45
C LEU A 100 -21.47 -2.37 -0.87
N PHE A 101 -20.59 -3.28 -1.29
CA PHE A 101 -19.31 -3.51 -0.58
C PHE A 101 -18.07 -3.17 -1.41
N ILE A 102 -18.17 -3.08 -2.73
CA ILE A 102 -17.02 -2.86 -3.61
C ILE A 102 -17.13 -1.52 -4.33
N GLY A 103 -18.21 -1.30 -5.08
CA GLY A 103 -18.41 -0.14 -5.94
C GLY A 103 -18.20 1.21 -5.27
N PRO A 104 -18.66 1.45 -4.03
CA PRO A 104 -18.60 2.78 -3.40
C PRO A 104 -17.21 3.39 -3.30
N ASP A 105 -16.16 2.58 -3.18
CA ASP A 105 -14.79 3.10 -3.07
C ASP A 105 -13.78 2.53 -4.08
N LEU A 106 -14.23 1.61 -4.94
CA LEU A 106 -13.36 0.97 -5.92
C LEU A 106 -12.68 2.01 -6.82
N ASP A 107 -13.48 2.83 -7.50
CA ASP A 107 -12.99 3.80 -8.47
C ASP A 107 -12.37 5.04 -7.81
N THR A 108 -12.80 5.37 -6.60
CA THR A 108 -12.37 6.61 -5.92
C THR A 108 -11.18 6.44 -5.00
N LYS A 109 -10.93 5.22 -4.50
CA LYS A 109 -9.86 4.95 -3.53
C LYS A 109 -8.94 3.81 -3.96
N HIS A 110 -9.50 2.65 -4.39
CA HIS A 110 -8.70 1.47 -4.65
C HIS A 110 -7.94 1.58 -5.97
N ILE A 111 -8.64 1.85 -7.06
CA ILE A 111 -8.04 1.98 -8.40
C ILE A 111 -6.99 3.10 -8.44
N PRO A 112 -7.24 4.32 -7.93
CA PRO A 112 -6.21 5.35 -7.90
C PRO A 112 -4.94 4.92 -7.18
N LYS A 113 -5.07 4.20 -6.06
CA LYS A 113 -3.89 3.70 -5.32
C LYS A 113 -3.14 2.60 -6.07
N GLN A 114 -3.84 1.73 -6.81
CA GLN A 114 -3.20 0.74 -7.68
C GLN A 114 -2.53 1.40 -8.88
N PHE A 115 -3.10 2.48 -9.40
CA PHE A 115 -2.52 3.24 -10.50
C PHE A 115 -1.16 3.86 -10.16
N GLU A 116 -0.95 4.30 -8.92
CA GLU A 116 0.37 4.74 -8.45
C GLU A 116 1.43 3.63 -8.59
N ALA A 117 1.07 2.39 -8.25
CA ALA A 117 1.96 1.24 -8.40
C ALA A 117 2.28 0.95 -9.88
N ILE A 118 1.28 1.07 -10.76
CA ILE A 118 1.44 0.93 -12.21
C ILE A 118 2.38 2.02 -12.77
N CYS A 119 2.21 3.27 -12.34
CA CYS A 119 3.09 4.36 -12.74
C CYS A 119 4.54 4.13 -12.28
N ARG A 120 4.73 3.62 -11.07
CA ARG A 120 6.06 3.26 -10.56
C ARG A 120 6.71 2.16 -11.41
N GLU A 121 5.97 1.11 -11.74
CA GLU A 121 6.45 0.03 -12.62
C GLU A 121 6.77 0.55 -14.02
N PHE A 122 5.94 1.43 -14.58
CA PHE A 122 6.20 2.08 -15.87
C PHE A 122 7.51 2.86 -15.87
N LEU A 123 7.79 3.64 -14.82
CA LEU A 123 9.04 4.39 -14.68
C LEU A 123 10.24 3.44 -14.57
N ILE A 124 10.15 2.36 -13.78
CA ILE A 124 11.20 1.36 -13.68
C ILE A 124 11.52 0.73 -15.04
N ARG A 125 10.49 0.33 -15.79
CA ARG A 125 10.64 -0.24 -17.13
C ARG A 125 11.25 0.77 -18.10
N SER A 126 10.78 2.01 -18.08
CA SER A 126 11.31 3.07 -18.93
C SER A 126 12.77 3.38 -18.65
N ASN A 127 13.16 3.38 -17.37
CA ASN A 127 14.55 3.55 -16.96
C ASN A 127 15.44 2.39 -17.45
N LYS A 128 14.99 1.14 -17.29
CA LYS A 128 15.70 -0.05 -17.79
C LYS A 128 15.87 -0.07 -19.31
N LEU A 129 14.97 0.57 -20.02
CA LEU A 129 15.00 0.70 -21.49
C LEU A 129 15.76 1.97 -21.95
N ASN A 130 16.46 2.67 -21.07
CA ASN A 130 17.18 3.92 -21.35
C ASN A 130 16.29 5.03 -21.95
N ARG A 131 15.01 5.08 -21.54
CA ARG A 131 14.04 6.10 -21.98
C ARG A 131 13.96 7.28 -21.04
N ILE A 132 14.69 7.22 -19.89
CA ILE A 132 14.77 8.29 -18.89
C ILE A 132 16.23 8.74 -18.80
N SER A 133 16.45 10.05 -18.86
CA SER A 133 17.77 10.66 -18.77
C SER A 133 17.72 11.87 -17.84
N PRO A 134 18.58 11.95 -16.82
CA PRO A 134 19.52 10.91 -16.38
C PRO A 134 18.79 9.68 -15.81
N PRO A 135 19.42 8.49 -15.87
CA PRO A 135 18.81 7.29 -15.29
C PRO A 135 18.80 7.40 -13.76
N PHE A 136 17.68 7.03 -13.14
CA PHE A 136 17.59 6.98 -11.69
C PHE A 136 18.07 5.64 -11.12
N PHE A 137 18.53 5.64 -9.88
CA PHE A 137 18.98 4.46 -9.15
C PHE A 137 18.08 4.07 -8.00
N LYS A 138 17.16 4.96 -7.57
CA LYS A 138 16.09 4.63 -6.60
C LYS A 138 14.75 5.18 -7.05
N ILE A 139 13.67 4.50 -6.62
CA ILE A 139 12.29 4.95 -6.76
C ILE A 139 11.49 4.51 -5.54
N GLY A 140 10.63 5.37 -5.03
CA GLY A 140 9.82 5.06 -3.85
C GLY A 140 8.99 6.24 -3.39
N ARG A 141 8.43 6.11 -2.18
CA ARG A 141 7.78 7.20 -1.45
C ARG A 141 8.84 8.17 -0.91
N TYR A 142 8.47 9.42 -0.79
CA TYR A 142 9.28 10.45 -0.13
C TYR A 142 8.48 11.05 1.02
N TYR A 143 8.99 10.98 2.22
CA TYR A 143 8.37 11.60 3.40
C TYR A 143 8.96 12.97 3.66
N TYR A 144 8.11 13.97 3.85
CA TYR A 144 8.56 15.28 4.31
C TYR A 144 7.92 15.66 5.65
N ASP A 145 8.70 16.38 6.47
CA ASP A 145 8.26 16.96 7.72
C ASP A 145 8.86 18.35 7.84
N ILE A 146 8.02 19.36 7.91
CA ILE A 146 8.42 20.76 8.03
C ILE A 146 7.86 21.28 9.36
N PRO A 147 8.56 21.05 10.50
CA PRO A 147 8.05 21.36 11.84
C PRO A 147 7.67 22.85 12.01
N LYS A 148 8.43 23.76 11.40
CA LYS A 148 8.17 25.21 11.43
C LYS A 148 6.80 25.57 10.86
N LEU A 149 6.32 24.83 9.87
CA LEU A 149 5.04 25.04 9.22
C LEU A 149 3.96 24.09 9.74
N LYS A 150 4.29 23.20 10.68
CA LYS A 150 3.41 22.11 11.16
C LYS A 150 2.82 21.29 10.01
N LYS A 151 3.61 21.10 8.93
CA LYS A 151 3.21 20.36 7.74
C LYS A 151 4.09 19.12 7.59
N ASN A 152 3.45 17.98 7.40
CA ASN A 152 4.10 16.75 7.00
C ASN A 152 3.24 16.04 5.94
N GLY A 153 3.85 15.12 5.20
CA GLY A 153 3.16 14.37 4.18
C GLY A 153 4.09 13.43 3.41
N GLU A 154 3.55 12.86 2.38
CA GLU A 154 4.26 11.92 1.52
C GLU A 154 3.99 12.26 0.06
N PHE A 155 5.03 12.08 -0.77
CA PHE A 155 4.88 11.95 -2.23
C PHE A 155 4.98 10.47 -2.57
N ASP A 156 4.02 9.96 -3.32
CA ASP A 156 3.86 8.51 -3.57
C ASP A 156 4.89 7.97 -4.57
N VAL A 157 5.32 8.81 -5.53
CA VAL A 157 6.29 8.42 -6.56
C VAL A 157 7.37 9.49 -6.68
N VAL A 158 8.58 9.13 -6.26
CA VAL A 158 9.78 9.98 -6.36
C VAL A 158 10.93 9.12 -6.83
N THR A 159 11.76 9.64 -7.74
CA THR A 159 13.01 9.00 -8.17
C THR A 159 14.21 9.77 -7.65
N GLU A 160 15.33 9.07 -7.45
CA GLU A 160 16.62 9.66 -7.09
C GLU A 160 17.66 9.30 -8.14
N ASP A 161 18.31 10.30 -8.71
CA ASP A 161 19.41 10.18 -9.64
C ASP A 161 20.63 10.97 -9.12
N GLN A 162 21.68 11.11 -9.95
CA GLN A 162 22.91 11.83 -9.58
C GLN A 162 22.68 13.32 -9.31
N THR A 163 21.59 13.90 -9.82
CA THR A 163 21.29 15.34 -9.70
C THR A 163 20.36 15.64 -8.52
N GLY A 164 19.68 14.61 -7.98
CA GLY A 164 18.77 14.74 -6.84
C GLY A 164 17.45 13.98 -7.02
N PHE A 165 16.39 14.55 -6.47
CA PHE A 165 15.06 13.94 -6.46
C PHE A 165 14.14 14.54 -7.53
N THR A 166 13.45 13.68 -8.28
CA THR A 166 12.37 14.07 -9.18
C THR A 166 11.04 13.57 -8.63
N PHE A 167 10.07 14.48 -8.48
CA PHE A 167 8.76 14.21 -7.90
C PHE A 167 7.72 14.05 -9.01
N TYR A 168 6.92 12.99 -8.93
CA TYR A 168 5.85 12.70 -9.89
C TYR A 168 4.49 12.79 -9.19
N GLU A 169 3.62 13.61 -9.71
CA GLU A 169 2.22 13.66 -9.31
C GLU A 169 1.43 12.64 -10.14
N VAL A 170 0.81 11.68 -9.47
CA VAL A 170 0.03 10.62 -10.10
C VAL A 170 -1.44 10.83 -9.81
N LYS A 171 -2.25 11.00 -10.86
CA LYS A 171 -3.70 11.18 -10.72
C LYS A 171 -4.46 10.26 -11.68
N CYS A 172 -5.33 9.44 -11.13
CA CYS A 172 -6.28 8.64 -11.89
C CYS A 172 -7.58 9.44 -12.06
N ARG A 173 -7.81 10.00 -13.24
CA ARG A 173 -8.95 10.87 -13.56
C ARG A 173 -9.52 10.55 -14.94
N ASN A 174 -10.81 10.83 -15.11
CA ASN A 174 -11.49 10.74 -16.41
C ASN A 174 -11.22 11.96 -17.31
N GLN A 175 -10.55 13.00 -16.79
CA GLN A 175 -10.22 14.22 -17.56
C GLN A 175 -8.71 14.45 -17.56
N PRO A 176 -8.13 15.01 -18.66
CA PRO A 176 -6.72 15.37 -18.73
C PRO A 176 -6.32 16.34 -17.62
N MET A 177 -5.07 16.22 -17.14
CA MET A 177 -4.49 17.23 -16.24
C MET A 177 -4.12 18.48 -17.03
N THR A 178 -4.41 19.64 -16.46
CA THR A 178 -3.93 20.93 -16.97
C THR A 178 -2.64 21.33 -16.22
N PRO A 179 -1.72 22.11 -16.87
CA PRO A 179 -0.44 22.52 -16.26
C PRO A 179 -0.56 23.30 -14.94
N ALA A 180 -1.75 23.82 -14.62
CA ALA A 180 -2.01 24.60 -13.40
C ALA A 180 -2.58 23.76 -12.24
N GLN A 181 -2.62 22.47 -12.38
CA GLN A 181 -3.10 21.50 -11.39
C GLN A 181 -1.96 20.56 -11.01
#